data_fcea7d5928997b4e5507fc128094ea1f
#
_entry.id   fcea7d5928997b4e5507fc128094ea1f
#
_cell.length_a   1.000
_cell.length_b   1.000
_cell.length_c   1.000
_cell.angle_alpha   90.00
_cell.angle_beta   90.00
_cell.angle_gamma   90.00
#
_symmetry.space_group_name_H-M   'P 1'
#
loop_
_entity.id
_entity.type
_entity.pdbx_description
1 polymer ?
#
loop_
_entity_poly.entity_id
_entity_poly.type
_entity_poly.pdbx_seq_one_letter_code
_entity_poly.pdbx_strand_id
1 'polypeptide(L)'
;DLHYPLRRQRQMCIRDRRGCGNAGRGAHDATLDAGRIVFETRMRLAELFHAESPERIAFTCNDTEALNTAIFGLFGPGDHVITTVCEHNSVLRPLYALEKQGLELSVIPADVSGRIDYDQMEAAVRKNTKAFVVTHASNLTGNITDLARVCEIAERHSLRLIVDAAQTAGILPIDVQKSGIDVLCFSGHKGLLGPQGTGGIYVRPELSIRPLKMGGSGIRSYEKEQPAAMPEHLEAGTLNVHGIAGLLGALEYLEKTGIEMIYKRERELMHLFLEEIQGIPGLTLYGTDDLQQRVPTAALNIGSCDSGYVSDWLYENYGIAVRSGAHCAPLMHEALGTREQGAVTVSYTNLRAHETLANL
;
A
#
# COMPACT_ATOMS: atom_id res chain seq x y z
N ASP A 1 24.76 -13.77 10.39
CA ASP A 1 24.26 -15.12 10.04
C ASP A 1 23.61 -15.07 8.64
N LEU A 2 24.43 -15.24 7.58
CA LEU A 2 24.05 -15.25 6.15
C LEU A 2 22.91 -16.25 5.80
N HIS A 3 22.60 -17.18 6.70
CA HIS A 3 21.60 -18.21 6.48
C HIS A 3 20.14 -17.78 6.84
N TYR A 4 19.95 -16.66 7.51
CA TYR A 4 18.62 -16.28 7.99
C TYR A 4 17.63 -15.84 6.87
N PRO A 5 18.04 -15.05 5.86
CA PRO A 5 17.17 -14.74 4.72
C PRO A 5 16.85 -15.95 3.84
N LEU A 6 17.82 -16.86 3.66
CA LEU A 6 17.64 -18.10 2.90
C LEU A 6 16.69 -19.08 3.62
N ARG A 7 16.66 -19.09 4.94
CA ARG A 7 15.67 -19.86 5.72
C ARG A 7 14.26 -19.37 5.51
N ARG A 8 14.04 -18.04 5.40
CA ARG A 8 12.70 -17.46 5.10
C ARG A 8 12.22 -17.83 3.71
N GLN A 9 13.02 -17.60 2.70
CA GLN A 9 12.70 -18.03 1.32
C GLN A 9 12.46 -19.53 1.26
N ARG A 10 13.23 -20.32 2.00
CA ARG A 10 13.07 -21.77 2.04
C ARG A 10 11.78 -22.20 2.75
N GLN A 11 11.36 -21.53 3.82
CA GLN A 11 10.07 -21.79 4.48
C GLN A 11 8.89 -21.41 3.57
N MET A 12 8.97 -20.27 2.90
CA MET A 12 7.99 -19.86 1.88
C MET A 12 7.91 -20.89 0.74
N CYS A 13 9.06 -21.30 0.18
CA CYS A 13 9.12 -22.32 -0.88
C CYS A 13 8.65 -23.71 -0.44
N ILE A 14 8.80 -24.09 0.84
CA ILE A 14 8.32 -25.39 1.34
C ILE A 14 6.80 -25.41 1.49
N ARG A 15 6.19 -24.33 1.99
CA ARG A 15 4.73 -24.21 2.06
C ARG A 15 4.10 -24.15 0.68
N ASP A 16 4.70 -23.37 -0.22
CA ASP A 16 4.33 -23.27 -1.63
C ASP A 16 4.25 -24.64 -2.32
N ARG A 17 5.24 -25.51 -2.13
CA ARG A 17 5.26 -26.86 -2.73
C ARG A 17 4.27 -27.84 -2.11
N ARG A 18 3.83 -27.63 -0.88
CA ARG A 18 2.87 -28.53 -0.17
C ARG A 18 1.42 -28.17 -0.42
N GLY A 19 1.11 -26.92 -0.79
CA GLY A 19 -0.24 -26.41 -0.98
C GLY A 19 -0.69 -26.27 -2.44
N CYS A 20 -0.20 -27.10 -3.36
CA CYS A 20 -0.40 -26.95 -4.82
C CYS A 20 -1.82 -27.27 -5.33
N GLY A 21 -2.84 -27.41 -4.49
CA GLY A 21 -4.23 -27.63 -4.91
C GLY A 21 -4.93 -26.33 -5.35
N ASN A 22 -5.97 -26.47 -6.18
CA ASN A 22 -6.84 -25.35 -6.52
C ASN A 22 -7.90 -25.17 -5.43
N ALA A 23 -7.77 -24.14 -4.61
CA ALA A 23 -8.70 -23.87 -3.52
C ALA A 23 -10.16 -23.83 -4.03
N GLY A 24 -11.07 -24.55 -3.33
CA GLY A 24 -12.50 -24.55 -3.63
C GLY A 24 -12.95 -25.38 -4.85
N ARG A 25 -12.05 -26.13 -5.52
CA ARG A 25 -12.39 -26.90 -6.74
C ARG A 25 -12.18 -28.41 -6.64
N GLY A 26 -12.37 -29.01 -5.47
CA GLY A 26 -12.29 -30.47 -5.28
C GLY A 26 -12.35 -30.85 -3.81
N ALA A 27 -12.46 -32.17 -3.54
CA ALA A 27 -12.55 -32.71 -2.18
C ALA A 27 -11.31 -33.52 -1.76
N HIS A 28 -10.20 -33.42 -2.52
CA HIS A 28 -8.97 -34.11 -2.19
C HIS A 28 -8.07 -33.23 -1.29
N ASP A 29 -7.18 -33.86 -0.52
CA ASP A 29 -6.37 -33.22 0.53
C ASP A 29 -5.64 -31.95 0.06
N ALA A 30 -5.01 -31.98 -1.12
CA ALA A 30 -4.32 -30.81 -1.64
C ALA A 30 -5.22 -29.60 -1.90
N THR A 31 -6.47 -29.80 -2.28
CA THR A 31 -7.46 -28.72 -2.43
C THR A 31 -7.93 -28.18 -1.10
N LEU A 32 -8.16 -29.07 -0.12
CA LEU A 32 -8.55 -28.69 1.23
C LEU A 32 -7.42 -27.89 1.91
N ASP A 33 -6.18 -28.32 1.75
CA ASP A 33 -5.01 -27.62 2.29
C ASP A 33 -4.83 -26.23 1.65
N ALA A 34 -5.02 -26.13 0.33
CA ALA A 34 -5.02 -24.84 -0.37
C ALA A 34 -6.13 -23.92 0.16
N GLY A 35 -7.34 -24.44 0.38
CA GLY A 35 -8.46 -23.71 0.95
C GLY A 35 -8.16 -23.22 2.38
N ARG A 36 -7.55 -24.05 3.21
CA ARG A 36 -7.13 -23.68 4.57
C ARG A 36 -6.09 -22.55 4.56
N ILE A 37 -5.07 -22.63 3.69
CA ILE A 37 -4.06 -21.60 3.53
C ILE A 37 -4.71 -20.26 3.16
N VAL A 38 -5.58 -20.25 2.18
CA VAL A 38 -6.30 -19.04 1.73
C VAL A 38 -7.12 -18.45 2.88
N PHE A 39 -7.89 -19.29 3.59
CA PHE A 39 -8.73 -18.86 4.71
C PHE A 39 -7.87 -18.33 5.88
N GLU A 40 -6.84 -19.05 6.29
CA GLU A 40 -5.94 -18.65 7.39
C GLU A 40 -5.23 -17.33 7.08
N THR A 41 -4.76 -17.15 5.84
CA THR A 41 -4.14 -15.88 5.44
C THR A 41 -5.12 -14.72 5.55
N ARG A 42 -6.36 -14.93 5.10
CA ARG A 42 -7.43 -13.94 5.15
C ARG A 42 -7.80 -13.60 6.60
N MET A 43 -7.88 -14.60 7.47
CA MET A 43 -8.14 -14.44 8.89
C MET A 43 -7.06 -13.57 9.56
N ARG A 44 -5.77 -13.85 9.32
CA ARG A 44 -4.67 -13.07 9.87
C ARG A 44 -4.63 -11.63 9.34
N LEU A 45 -4.98 -11.41 8.08
CA LEU A 45 -5.13 -10.05 7.54
C LEU A 45 -6.30 -9.31 8.20
N ALA A 46 -7.42 -10.00 8.44
CA ALA A 46 -8.55 -9.40 9.13
C ALA A 46 -8.19 -9.04 10.59
N GLU A 47 -7.48 -9.90 11.30
CA GLU A 47 -6.94 -9.62 12.64
C GLU A 47 -5.97 -8.44 12.61
N LEU A 48 -5.03 -8.42 11.65
CA LEU A 48 -4.04 -7.36 11.50
C LEU A 48 -4.66 -5.97 11.29
N PHE A 49 -5.73 -5.90 10.52
CA PHE A 49 -6.43 -4.64 10.19
C PHE A 49 -7.66 -4.39 11.07
N HIS A 50 -7.94 -5.25 12.04
CA HIS A 50 -9.15 -5.20 12.89
C HIS A 50 -10.44 -5.15 12.05
N ALA A 51 -10.48 -5.93 10.95
CA ALA A 51 -11.68 -6.06 10.14
C ALA A 51 -12.76 -6.88 10.88
N GLU A 52 -14.03 -6.65 10.59
CA GLU A 52 -15.18 -7.29 11.27
C GLU A 52 -15.21 -8.81 11.06
N SER A 53 -14.78 -9.27 9.90
CA SER A 53 -14.66 -10.69 9.57
C SER A 53 -13.67 -10.93 8.42
N PRO A 54 -13.12 -12.15 8.31
CA PRO A 54 -12.21 -12.50 7.21
C PRO A 54 -12.83 -12.34 5.82
N GLU A 55 -14.13 -12.55 5.66
CA GLU A 55 -14.81 -12.41 4.37
C GLU A 55 -14.76 -10.99 3.82
N ARG A 56 -14.48 -9.99 4.67
CA ARG A 56 -14.36 -8.59 4.23
C ARG A 56 -13.04 -8.28 3.51
N ILE A 57 -12.10 -9.22 3.51
CA ILE A 57 -10.82 -9.14 2.80
C ILE A 57 -10.93 -9.95 1.48
N ALA A 58 -10.71 -9.34 0.33
CA ALA A 58 -10.55 -10.02 -0.94
C ALA A 58 -9.11 -9.91 -1.45
N PHE A 59 -8.56 -10.99 -2.01
CA PHE A 59 -7.21 -11.00 -2.57
C PHE A 59 -7.16 -10.36 -3.95
N THR A 60 -6.11 -9.62 -4.18
CA THR A 60 -5.74 -9.04 -5.49
C THR A 60 -4.29 -9.40 -5.82
N CYS A 61 -3.87 -9.22 -7.06
CA CYS A 61 -2.48 -9.48 -7.43
C CYS A 61 -1.51 -8.39 -6.94
N ASN A 62 -2.01 -7.23 -6.57
CA ASN A 62 -1.27 -6.11 -5.99
C ASN A 62 -2.24 -5.01 -5.55
N ASP A 63 -1.70 -3.99 -4.90
CA ASP A 63 -2.45 -2.82 -4.46
C ASP A 63 -3.06 -2.02 -5.63
N THR A 64 -2.39 -1.92 -6.77
CA THR A 64 -2.93 -1.24 -7.96
C THR A 64 -4.25 -1.87 -8.42
N GLU A 65 -4.38 -3.20 -8.40
CA GLU A 65 -5.63 -3.88 -8.70
C GLU A 65 -6.70 -3.60 -7.65
N ALA A 66 -6.32 -3.58 -6.37
CA ALA A 66 -7.23 -3.24 -5.26
C ALA A 66 -7.80 -1.82 -5.43
N LEU A 67 -6.95 -0.84 -5.68
CA LEU A 67 -7.34 0.57 -5.92
C LEU A 67 -8.20 0.72 -7.17
N ASN A 68 -7.87 0.04 -8.27
CA ASN A 68 -8.73 0.05 -9.46
C ASN A 68 -10.11 -0.57 -9.17
N THR A 69 -10.15 -1.66 -8.41
CA THR A 69 -11.42 -2.29 -7.98
C THR A 69 -12.25 -1.31 -7.15
N ALA A 70 -11.65 -0.63 -6.17
CA ALA A 70 -12.33 0.35 -5.36
C ALA A 70 -12.84 1.54 -6.21
N ILE A 71 -11.96 2.17 -6.96
CA ILE A 71 -12.26 3.42 -7.68
C ILE A 71 -13.28 3.20 -8.80
N PHE A 72 -13.06 2.23 -9.70
CA PHE A 72 -14.02 1.92 -10.77
C PHE A 72 -15.31 1.28 -10.24
N GLY A 73 -15.24 0.60 -9.09
CA GLY A 73 -16.40 -0.06 -8.49
C GLY A 73 -17.33 0.88 -7.73
N LEU A 74 -16.82 2.01 -7.22
CA LEU A 74 -17.57 2.92 -6.35
C LEU A 74 -18.07 4.18 -7.05
N PHE A 75 -17.34 4.68 -8.07
CA PHE A 75 -17.60 6.00 -8.64
C PHE A 75 -18.04 5.95 -10.08
N GLY A 76 -18.70 7.03 -10.52
CA GLY A 76 -19.17 7.22 -11.89
C GLY A 76 -19.36 8.69 -12.25
N PRO A 77 -19.92 8.96 -13.44
CA PRO A 77 -20.20 10.33 -13.91
C PRO A 77 -21.08 11.11 -12.93
N GLY A 78 -20.72 12.36 -12.66
CA GLY A 78 -21.43 13.25 -11.73
C GLY A 78 -21.07 13.10 -10.27
N ASP A 79 -20.33 12.05 -9.87
CA ASP A 79 -19.76 11.94 -8.54
C ASP A 79 -18.55 12.89 -8.42
N HIS A 80 -18.35 13.43 -7.22
CA HIS A 80 -17.15 14.19 -6.87
C HIS A 80 -16.30 13.40 -5.90
N VAL A 81 -14.99 13.32 -6.17
CA VAL A 81 -13.97 12.68 -5.33
C VAL A 81 -12.89 13.69 -4.99
N ILE A 82 -12.45 13.65 -3.73
CA ILE A 82 -11.32 14.46 -3.26
C ILE A 82 -10.13 13.52 -3.02
N THR A 83 -8.99 13.90 -3.56
CA THR A 83 -7.71 13.20 -3.42
C THR A 83 -6.59 14.20 -3.13
N THR A 84 -5.33 13.78 -3.06
CA THR A 84 -4.21 14.65 -2.71
C THR A 84 -3.07 14.60 -3.73
N VAL A 85 -2.13 15.54 -3.64
CA VAL A 85 -0.90 15.50 -4.44
C VAL A 85 0.07 14.39 -3.98
N CYS A 86 -0.18 13.78 -2.81
CA CYS A 86 0.65 12.69 -2.25
C CYS A 86 0.43 11.35 -2.94
N GLU A 87 -0.57 11.25 -3.82
CA GLU A 87 -1.03 9.97 -4.35
C GLU A 87 -0.06 9.35 -5.35
N HIS A 88 0.01 8.02 -5.26
CA HIS A 88 0.65 7.21 -6.28
C HIS A 88 -0.20 7.17 -7.57
N ASN A 89 0.43 6.93 -8.72
CA ASN A 89 -0.25 6.76 -10.01
C ASN A 89 -1.36 5.67 -9.99
N SER A 90 -1.31 4.73 -9.05
CA SER A 90 -2.35 3.71 -8.89
C SER A 90 -3.69 4.28 -8.40
N VAL A 91 -3.68 5.46 -7.77
CA VAL A 91 -4.85 6.25 -7.41
C VAL A 91 -5.17 7.26 -8.52
N LEU A 92 -4.17 8.03 -8.96
CA LEU A 92 -4.39 9.14 -9.90
C LEU A 92 -4.92 8.68 -11.26
N ARG A 93 -4.32 7.63 -11.84
CA ARG A 93 -4.67 7.19 -13.20
C ARG A 93 -6.11 6.68 -13.33
N PRO A 94 -6.63 5.82 -12.43
CA PRO A 94 -8.05 5.45 -12.49
C PRO A 94 -8.98 6.63 -12.21
N LEU A 95 -8.63 7.58 -11.32
CA LEU A 95 -9.41 8.81 -11.11
C LEU A 95 -9.44 9.68 -12.38
N TYR A 96 -8.30 9.91 -13.03
CA TYR A 96 -8.24 10.62 -14.32
C TYR A 96 -9.01 9.91 -15.45
N ALA A 97 -9.04 8.57 -15.42
CA ALA A 97 -9.84 7.82 -16.39
C ALA A 97 -11.34 8.04 -16.17
N LEU A 98 -11.81 8.11 -14.94
CA LEU A 98 -13.20 8.44 -14.59
C LEU A 98 -13.52 9.93 -14.83
N GLU A 99 -12.57 10.83 -14.59
CA GLU A 99 -12.74 12.26 -14.88
C GLU A 99 -13.08 12.50 -16.35
N LYS A 100 -12.42 11.78 -17.28
CA LYS A 100 -12.76 11.80 -18.71
C LYS A 100 -14.16 11.29 -19.00
N GLN A 101 -14.78 10.56 -18.07
CA GLN A 101 -16.14 10.04 -18.17
C GLN A 101 -17.17 10.89 -17.42
N GLY A 102 -16.75 12.00 -16.81
CA GLY A 102 -17.61 12.93 -16.11
C GLY A 102 -17.58 12.86 -14.59
N LEU A 103 -16.60 12.17 -13.97
CA LEU A 103 -16.30 12.33 -12.57
C LEU A 103 -15.74 13.74 -12.33
N GLU A 104 -16.12 14.37 -11.23
CA GLU A 104 -15.47 15.59 -10.76
C GLU A 104 -14.34 15.23 -9.78
N LEU A 105 -13.17 15.83 -9.95
CA LEU A 105 -11.99 15.55 -9.12
C LEU A 105 -11.46 16.84 -8.49
N SER A 106 -11.23 16.83 -7.17
CA SER A 106 -10.46 17.84 -6.45
C SER A 106 -9.17 17.22 -5.93
N VAL A 107 -8.04 17.85 -6.23
CA VAL A 107 -6.71 17.43 -5.77
C VAL A 107 -6.22 18.45 -4.74
N ILE A 108 -6.03 18.02 -3.50
CA ILE A 108 -5.61 18.88 -2.41
C ILE A 108 -4.09 19.05 -2.45
N PRO A 109 -3.59 20.30 -2.41
CA PRO A 109 -2.17 20.57 -2.43
C PRO A 109 -1.47 20.16 -1.13
N ALA A 110 -0.16 20.05 -1.20
CA ALA A 110 0.72 19.96 -0.05
C ALA A 110 1.67 21.16 -0.03
N ASP A 111 2.20 21.45 1.15
CA ASP A 111 3.26 22.44 1.30
C ASP A 111 4.62 21.92 0.77
N VAL A 112 5.65 22.75 0.85
CA VAL A 112 7.02 22.41 0.40
C VAL A 112 7.67 21.26 1.19
N SER A 113 7.11 20.90 2.35
CA SER A 113 7.51 19.72 3.13
C SER A 113 6.65 18.48 2.81
N GLY A 114 5.72 18.60 1.86
CA GLY A 114 4.82 17.52 1.47
C GLY A 114 3.67 17.24 2.46
N ARG A 115 3.30 18.24 3.30
CA ARG A 115 2.18 18.13 4.23
C ARG A 115 0.89 18.59 3.57
N ILE A 116 -0.18 17.79 3.72
CA ILE A 116 -1.50 18.08 3.16
C ILE A 116 -2.16 19.23 3.92
N ASP A 117 -2.86 20.09 3.21
CA ASP A 117 -3.74 21.13 3.78
C ASP A 117 -5.15 20.55 4.03
N TYR A 118 -5.40 20.13 5.27
CA TYR A 118 -6.69 19.54 5.67
C TYR A 118 -7.84 20.56 5.70
N ASP A 119 -7.58 21.83 5.90
CA ASP A 119 -8.61 22.88 5.87
C ASP A 119 -9.08 23.10 4.43
N GLN A 120 -8.17 23.09 3.46
CA GLN A 120 -8.52 23.07 2.04
C GLN A 120 -9.23 21.77 1.64
N MET A 121 -8.86 20.63 2.23
CA MET A 121 -9.56 19.36 1.99
C MET A 121 -11.04 19.46 2.39
N GLU A 122 -11.32 19.98 3.58
CA GLU A 122 -12.69 20.17 4.03
C GLU A 122 -13.44 21.22 3.19
N ALA A 123 -12.80 22.34 2.87
CA ALA A 123 -13.38 23.40 2.04
C ALA A 123 -13.71 22.93 0.60
N ALA A 124 -13.05 21.89 0.11
CA ALA A 124 -13.31 21.30 -1.20
C ALA A 124 -14.57 20.42 -1.25
N VAL A 125 -15.19 20.11 -0.09
CA VAL A 125 -16.38 19.25 -0.03
C VAL A 125 -17.56 19.96 -0.69
N ARG A 126 -18.27 19.23 -1.56
CA ARG A 126 -19.44 19.68 -2.31
C ARG A 126 -20.63 18.76 -2.07
N LYS A 127 -21.80 19.17 -2.50
CA LYS A 127 -23.05 18.38 -2.34
C LYS A 127 -22.97 17.00 -3.01
N ASN A 128 -22.22 16.88 -4.10
CA ASN A 128 -22.03 15.63 -4.85
C ASN A 128 -20.74 14.90 -4.47
N THR A 129 -20.01 15.34 -3.45
CA THR A 129 -18.82 14.62 -2.94
C THR A 129 -19.23 13.27 -2.38
N LYS A 130 -18.52 12.22 -2.79
CA LYS A 130 -18.76 10.83 -2.37
C LYS A 130 -17.71 10.29 -1.44
N ALA A 131 -16.45 10.69 -1.63
CA ALA A 131 -15.36 10.10 -0.90
C ALA A 131 -14.09 10.96 -0.85
N PHE A 132 -13.27 10.66 0.15
CA PHE A 132 -11.83 10.87 0.11
C PHE A 132 -11.13 9.60 -0.37
N VAL A 133 -10.17 9.74 -1.29
CA VAL A 133 -9.27 8.67 -1.72
C VAL A 133 -7.86 9.16 -1.43
N VAL A 134 -7.20 8.59 -0.41
CA VAL A 134 -5.94 9.12 0.12
C VAL A 134 -4.92 8.02 0.39
N THR A 135 -3.65 8.30 0.14
CA THR A 135 -2.57 7.43 0.62
C THR A 135 -2.34 7.64 2.12
N HIS A 136 -2.11 6.55 2.85
CA HIS A 136 -1.79 6.62 4.28
C HIS A 136 -0.36 7.15 4.51
N ALA A 137 0.56 6.91 3.58
CA ALA A 137 1.87 7.55 3.58
C ALA A 137 2.42 7.71 2.16
N SER A 138 3.06 8.85 1.90
CA SER A 138 3.68 9.12 0.61
C SER A 138 4.84 8.16 0.33
N ASN A 139 4.82 7.54 -0.83
CA ASN A 139 5.90 6.68 -1.29
C ASN A 139 7.18 7.45 -1.70
N LEU A 140 7.12 8.77 -1.77
CA LEU A 140 8.23 9.64 -2.08
C LEU A 140 8.79 10.28 -0.80
N THR A 141 8.00 11.09 -0.09
CA THR A 141 8.46 11.82 1.08
C THR A 141 8.45 10.99 2.37
N GLY A 142 7.72 9.88 2.40
CA GLY A 142 7.48 9.11 3.60
C GLY A 142 6.46 9.75 4.56
N ASN A 143 5.98 10.96 4.31
CA ASN A 143 5.04 11.65 5.19
C ASN A 143 3.77 10.82 5.40
N ILE A 144 3.37 10.68 6.66
CA ILE A 144 2.16 10.00 7.07
C ILE A 144 0.99 10.98 7.00
N THR A 145 -0.10 10.56 6.37
CA THR A 145 -1.37 11.29 6.36
C THR A 145 -2.06 11.12 7.70
N ASP A 146 -2.53 12.21 8.30
CA ASP A 146 -3.34 12.17 9.51
C ASP A 146 -4.74 11.63 9.18
N LEU A 147 -4.86 10.29 9.19
CA LEU A 147 -6.12 9.61 8.91
C LEU A 147 -7.19 9.94 9.94
N ALA A 148 -6.83 10.26 11.18
CA ALA A 148 -7.82 10.64 12.20
C ALA A 148 -8.53 11.92 11.78
N ARG A 149 -7.77 12.94 11.34
CA ARG A 149 -8.33 14.18 10.83
C ARG A 149 -9.13 14.00 9.54
N VAL A 150 -8.65 13.18 8.62
CA VAL A 150 -9.40 12.86 7.39
C VAL A 150 -10.71 12.14 7.73
N CYS A 151 -10.69 11.18 8.67
CA CYS A 151 -11.88 10.48 9.13
C CYS A 151 -12.90 11.43 9.77
N GLU A 152 -12.45 12.32 10.67
CA GLU A 152 -13.34 13.34 11.29
C GLU A 152 -14.04 14.22 10.24
N ILE A 153 -13.32 14.63 9.19
CA ILE A 153 -13.92 15.39 8.09
C ILE A 153 -14.89 14.50 7.31
N ALA A 154 -14.53 13.27 7.00
CA ALA A 154 -15.38 12.33 6.26
C ALA A 154 -16.70 12.07 7.03
N GLU A 155 -16.63 11.83 8.33
CA GLU A 155 -17.80 11.60 9.19
C GLU A 155 -18.74 12.83 9.23
N ARG A 156 -18.19 14.04 9.42
CA ARG A 156 -18.98 15.28 9.44
C ARG A 156 -19.77 15.50 8.16
N HIS A 157 -19.24 15.06 7.04
CA HIS A 157 -19.86 15.24 5.72
C HIS A 157 -20.48 13.95 5.16
N SER A 158 -20.52 12.86 5.95
CA SER A 158 -21.02 11.54 5.53
C SER A 158 -20.35 11.03 4.24
N LEU A 159 -19.06 11.22 4.11
CA LEU A 159 -18.23 10.78 2.99
C LEU A 159 -17.60 9.43 3.29
N ARG A 160 -17.30 8.67 2.24
CA ARG A 160 -16.52 7.43 2.34
C ARG A 160 -15.03 7.73 2.44
N LEU A 161 -14.30 6.86 3.13
CA LEU A 161 -12.84 6.93 3.25
C LEU A 161 -12.20 5.70 2.61
N ILE A 162 -11.50 5.91 1.48
CA ILE A 162 -10.73 4.91 0.75
C ILE A 162 -9.26 5.20 0.99
N VAL A 163 -8.52 4.22 1.52
CA VAL A 163 -7.12 4.37 1.93
C VAL A 163 -6.21 3.44 1.13
N ASP A 164 -5.21 4.04 0.47
CA ASP A 164 -4.04 3.34 -0.07
C ASP A 164 -3.03 3.11 1.07
N ALA A 165 -2.93 1.87 1.54
CA ALA A 165 -2.00 1.47 2.59
C ALA A 165 -0.76 0.76 2.05
N ALA A 166 -0.41 0.93 0.77
CA ALA A 166 0.74 0.25 0.18
C ALA A 166 2.07 0.51 0.91
N GLN A 167 2.22 1.66 1.58
CA GLN A 167 3.43 2.02 2.32
C GLN A 167 3.32 1.75 3.83
N THR A 168 2.14 1.40 4.34
CA THR A 168 1.90 1.35 5.78
C THR A 168 1.38 0.02 6.28
N ALA A 169 0.75 -0.80 5.42
CA ALA A 169 0.34 -2.15 5.76
C ALA A 169 1.55 -3.00 6.20
N GLY A 170 1.54 -3.50 7.44
CA GLY A 170 2.65 -4.23 8.03
C GLY A 170 3.78 -3.37 8.62
N ILE A 171 3.64 -2.02 8.56
CA ILE A 171 4.59 -1.06 9.14
C ILE A 171 3.93 -0.29 10.29
N LEU A 172 2.76 0.30 10.03
CA LEU A 172 1.99 1.03 11.03
C LEU A 172 0.77 0.20 11.47
N PRO A 173 0.33 0.34 12.72
CA PRO A 173 -0.96 -0.20 13.14
C PRO A 173 -2.09 0.46 12.33
N ILE A 174 -2.98 -0.36 11.77
CA ILE A 174 -4.17 0.10 11.05
C ILE A 174 -5.37 -0.61 11.65
N ASP A 175 -6.30 0.17 12.18
CA ASP A 175 -7.57 -0.32 12.69
C ASP A 175 -8.68 0.28 11.82
N VAL A 176 -9.22 -0.53 10.89
CA VAL A 176 -10.19 -0.05 9.90
C VAL A 176 -11.49 0.39 10.53
N GLN A 177 -11.90 -0.23 11.64
CA GLN A 177 -13.13 0.12 12.35
C GLN A 177 -12.96 1.45 13.11
N LYS A 178 -11.89 1.56 13.90
CA LYS A 178 -11.61 2.76 14.70
C LYS A 178 -11.29 3.98 13.85
N SER A 179 -10.60 3.78 12.73
CA SER A 179 -10.25 4.86 11.79
C SER A 179 -11.34 5.16 10.76
N GLY A 180 -12.52 4.55 10.85
CA GLY A 180 -13.64 4.82 9.96
C GLY A 180 -13.36 4.52 8.48
N ILE A 181 -12.41 3.63 8.20
CA ILE A 181 -12.01 3.29 6.83
C ILE A 181 -13.09 2.41 6.19
N ASP A 182 -13.61 2.84 5.04
CA ASP A 182 -14.59 2.08 4.28
C ASP A 182 -13.92 1.06 3.34
N VAL A 183 -12.78 1.43 2.77
CA VAL A 183 -11.98 0.55 1.90
C VAL A 183 -10.50 0.75 2.21
N LEU A 184 -9.80 -0.34 2.48
CA LEU A 184 -8.34 -0.36 2.62
C LEU A 184 -7.73 -1.20 1.50
N CYS A 185 -6.85 -0.59 0.72
CA CYS A 185 -6.09 -1.28 -0.34
C CYS A 185 -4.64 -1.49 0.14
N PHE A 186 -4.07 -2.68 -0.14
CA PHE A 186 -2.72 -2.98 0.34
C PHE A 186 -1.94 -3.90 -0.59
N SER A 187 -0.62 -3.85 -0.49
CA SER A 187 0.33 -4.68 -1.23
C SER A 187 0.97 -5.72 -0.32
N GLY A 188 1.02 -6.97 -0.76
CA GLY A 188 1.61 -8.05 0.04
C GLY A 188 3.15 -8.04 0.09
N HIS A 189 3.81 -7.47 -0.92
CA HIS A 189 5.27 -7.56 -1.09
C HIS A 189 6.07 -6.39 -0.50
N LYS A 190 5.41 -5.42 0.15
CA LYS A 190 6.06 -4.31 0.85
C LYS A 190 6.16 -4.59 2.35
N GLY A 191 5.61 -3.74 3.21
CA GLY A 191 5.69 -3.91 4.66
C GLY A 191 5.11 -5.21 5.20
N LEU A 192 4.19 -5.86 4.47
CA LEU A 192 3.71 -7.21 4.80
C LEU A 192 4.75 -8.32 4.54
N LEU A 193 5.89 -8.02 3.92
CA LEU A 193 7.02 -8.93 3.68
C LEU A 193 6.69 -10.19 2.85
N GLY A 194 5.54 -10.23 2.20
CA GLY A 194 5.09 -11.33 1.34
C GLY A 194 5.72 -11.31 -0.05
N PRO A 195 5.38 -12.27 -0.92
CA PRO A 195 5.88 -12.31 -2.28
C PRO A 195 5.19 -11.29 -3.19
N GLN A 196 5.85 -10.93 -4.29
CA GLN A 196 5.21 -10.20 -5.40
C GLN A 196 4.02 -10.99 -5.95
N GLY A 197 3.06 -10.29 -6.56
CA GLY A 197 1.83 -10.91 -7.07
C GLY A 197 0.81 -11.21 -5.96
N THR A 198 0.93 -10.53 -4.81
CA THR A 198 -0.03 -10.57 -3.71
C THR A 198 -0.41 -9.16 -3.27
N GLY A 199 -1.65 -9.00 -2.90
CA GLY A 199 -2.27 -7.80 -2.36
C GLY A 199 -3.70 -8.09 -1.95
N GLY A 200 -4.43 -7.08 -1.54
CA GLY A 200 -5.82 -7.26 -1.16
C GLY A 200 -6.55 -5.95 -0.94
N ILE A 201 -7.84 -6.12 -0.75
CA ILE A 201 -8.79 -5.05 -0.47
C ILE A 201 -9.67 -5.46 0.71
N TYR A 202 -9.75 -4.61 1.72
CA TYR A 202 -10.80 -4.67 2.73
C TYR A 202 -11.97 -3.81 2.28
N VAL A 203 -13.17 -4.28 2.51
CA VAL A 203 -14.41 -3.56 2.22
C VAL A 203 -15.35 -3.64 3.42
N ARG A 204 -15.78 -2.48 3.96
CA ARG A 204 -16.73 -2.40 5.07
C ARG A 204 -18.03 -3.17 4.78
N PRO A 205 -18.66 -3.84 5.76
CA PRO A 205 -19.84 -4.70 5.55
C PRO A 205 -20.98 -4.08 4.75
N GLU A 206 -21.32 -2.82 4.99
CA GLU A 206 -22.45 -2.13 4.38
C GLU A 206 -22.15 -1.58 2.99
N LEU A 207 -20.88 -1.66 2.56
CA LEU A 207 -20.44 -1.13 1.27
C LEU A 207 -20.47 -2.22 0.20
N SER A 208 -21.12 -1.90 -0.92
CA SER A 208 -21.09 -2.71 -2.14
C SER A 208 -20.19 -2.04 -3.18
N ILE A 209 -19.27 -2.81 -3.74
CA ILE A 209 -18.34 -2.37 -4.80
C ILE A 209 -18.64 -3.19 -6.05
N ARG A 210 -18.82 -2.57 -7.20
CA ARG A 210 -18.94 -3.30 -8.47
C ARG A 210 -17.62 -4.04 -8.75
N PRO A 211 -17.65 -5.34 -9.10
CA PRO A 211 -16.44 -6.08 -9.35
C PRO A 211 -15.72 -5.56 -10.61
N LEU A 212 -14.41 -5.38 -10.52
CA LEU A 212 -13.57 -5.02 -11.66
C LEU A 212 -13.43 -6.19 -12.65
N LYS A 213 -13.35 -7.39 -12.12
CA LYS A 213 -13.28 -8.64 -12.89
C LYS A 213 -14.51 -9.49 -12.63
N MET A 214 -15.06 -10.06 -13.69
CA MET A 214 -16.19 -11.00 -13.63
C MET A 214 -15.75 -12.33 -14.23
N GLY A 215 -16.18 -13.44 -13.61
CA GLY A 215 -15.80 -14.78 -14.10
C GLY A 215 -16.06 -15.88 -13.08
N GLY A 216 -15.44 -17.02 -13.27
CA GLY A 216 -15.62 -18.16 -12.40
C GLY A 216 -15.11 -17.91 -10.98
N SER A 217 -16.00 -18.02 -10.00
CA SER A 217 -15.71 -17.89 -8.57
C SER A 217 -15.60 -19.24 -7.84
N GLY A 218 -15.89 -20.35 -8.53
CA GLY A 218 -15.96 -21.70 -7.95
C GLY A 218 -17.30 -22.03 -7.30
N ILE A 219 -18.19 -21.05 -7.14
CA ILE A 219 -19.54 -21.22 -6.58
C ILE A 219 -20.59 -20.66 -7.54
N ARG A 220 -21.86 -21.04 -7.37
CA ARG A 220 -23.04 -20.52 -8.09
C ARG A 220 -22.87 -20.47 -9.62
N SER A 221 -22.30 -21.51 -10.21
CA SER A 221 -21.91 -21.57 -11.63
C SER A 221 -23.05 -21.36 -12.64
N TYR A 222 -24.31 -21.52 -12.22
CA TYR A 222 -25.49 -21.32 -13.07
C TYR A 222 -26.06 -19.89 -13.01
N GLU A 223 -25.59 -19.06 -12.10
CA GLU A 223 -25.99 -17.65 -12.03
C GLU A 223 -25.31 -16.86 -13.16
N LYS A 224 -26.05 -15.91 -13.75
CA LYS A 224 -25.52 -15.05 -14.83
C LYS A 224 -24.64 -13.91 -14.32
N GLU A 225 -24.82 -13.54 -13.05
CA GLU A 225 -24.12 -12.44 -12.40
C GLU A 225 -23.01 -12.96 -11.48
N GLN A 226 -22.06 -12.10 -11.19
CA GLN A 226 -21.03 -12.39 -10.19
C GLN A 226 -21.69 -12.59 -8.82
N PRO A 227 -21.28 -13.58 -8.00
CA PRO A 227 -21.84 -13.77 -6.66
C PRO A 227 -21.82 -12.49 -5.85
N ALA A 228 -22.90 -12.19 -5.12
CA ALA A 228 -22.99 -10.99 -4.30
C ALA A 228 -22.21 -11.09 -2.97
N ALA A 229 -21.95 -12.34 -2.53
CA ALA A 229 -21.25 -12.57 -1.27
C ALA A 229 -19.75 -12.29 -1.40
N MET A 230 -19.18 -11.58 -0.42
CA MET A 230 -17.74 -11.44 -0.27
C MET A 230 -17.16 -12.75 0.34
N PRO A 231 -15.94 -13.09 0.01
CA PRO A 231 -15.00 -12.40 -0.88
C PRO A 231 -15.15 -12.73 -2.36
N GLU A 232 -15.96 -13.74 -2.72
CA GLU A 232 -16.11 -14.25 -4.09
C GLU A 232 -16.63 -13.20 -5.06
N HIS A 233 -17.33 -12.18 -4.53
CA HIS A 233 -17.79 -11.04 -5.32
C HIS A 233 -16.63 -10.31 -6.03
N LEU A 234 -15.49 -10.18 -5.37
CA LEU A 234 -14.31 -9.49 -5.91
C LEU A 234 -13.19 -10.43 -6.37
N GLU A 235 -13.32 -11.76 -6.13
CA GLU A 235 -12.33 -12.77 -6.46
C GLU A 235 -12.76 -13.62 -7.65
N ALA A 236 -12.66 -13.06 -8.86
CA ALA A 236 -12.92 -13.85 -10.08
C ALA A 236 -11.63 -14.53 -10.56
N GLY A 237 -11.76 -15.82 -10.93
CA GLY A 237 -10.65 -16.64 -11.42
C GLY A 237 -9.98 -17.48 -10.33
N THR A 238 -8.91 -18.19 -10.71
CA THR A 238 -8.12 -18.99 -9.77
C THR A 238 -7.18 -18.09 -8.98
N LEU A 239 -7.25 -18.18 -7.66
CA LEU A 239 -6.38 -17.39 -6.78
C LEU A 239 -4.92 -17.84 -6.89
N ASN A 240 -3.99 -16.90 -6.64
CA ASN A 240 -2.56 -17.17 -6.51
C ASN A 240 -2.26 -17.84 -5.16
N VAL A 241 -2.67 -19.10 -4.98
CA VAL A 241 -2.50 -19.84 -3.72
C VAL A 241 -1.04 -19.91 -3.29
N HIS A 242 -0.11 -20.02 -4.23
CA HIS A 242 1.33 -20.03 -3.95
C HIS A 242 1.81 -18.71 -3.33
N GLY A 243 1.43 -17.60 -3.93
CA GLY A 243 1.72 -16.28 -3.37
C GLY A 243 1.04 -16.05 -2.02
N ILE A 244 -0.22 -16.48 -1.87
CA ILE A 244 -0.97 -16.39 -0.61
C ILE A 244 -0.31 -17.24 0.49
N ALA A 245 0.18 -18.43 0.18
CA ALA A 245 0.95 -19.25 1.13
C ALA A 245 2.25 -18.57 1.58
N GLY A 246 2.92 -17.88 0.66
CA GLY A 246 4.08 -17.06 1.00
C GLY A 246 3.72 -15.87 1.89
N LEU A 247 2.60 -15.21 1.61
CA LEU A 247 2.08 -14.13 2.44
C LEU A 247 1.68 -14.63 3.85
N LEU A 248 1.09 -15.82 3.97
CA LEU A 248 0.81 -16.44 5.27
C LEU A 248 2.09 -16.58 6.10
N GLY A 249 3.16 -17.12 5.50
CA GLY A 249 4.45 -17.24 6.20
C GLY A 249 5.05 -15.90 6.62
N ALA A 250 4.81 -14.84 5.84
CA ALA A 250 5.22 -13.49 6.17
C ALA A 250 4.39 -12.91 7.34
N LEU A 251 3.07 -13.10 7.33
CA LEU A 251 2.18 -12.66 8.42
C LEU A 251 2.52 -13.36 9.75
N GLU A 252 2.79 -14.67 9.73
CA GLU A 252 3.28 -15.40 10.93
C GLU A 252 4.59 -14.83 11.47
N TYR A 253 5.46 -14.38 10.56
CA TYR A 253 6.69 -13.74 10.97
C TYR A 253 6.44 -12.37 11.60
N LEU A 254 5.56 -11.54 11.00
CA LEU A 254 5.17 -10.24 11.53
C LEU A 254 4.53 -10.37 12.92
N GLU A 255 3.62 -11.33 13.10
CA GLU A 255 2.98 -11.62 14.37
C GLU A 255 4.01 -12.03 15.43
N LYS A 256 4.91 -12.95 15.11
CA LYS A 256 5.95 -13.43 16.02
C LYS A 256 6.96 -12.35 16.41
N THR A 257 7.31 -11.47 15.46
CA THR A 257 8.34 -10.44 15.67
C THR A 257 7.74 -9.17 16.30
N GLY A 258 6.47 -8.88 15.98
CA GLY A 258 5.79 -7.65 16.34
C GLY A 258 6.08 -6.52 15.35
N ILE A 259 5.02 -5.95 14.77
CA ILE A 259 5.13 -4.81 13.82
C ILE A 259 5.79 -3.62 14.49
N GLU A 260 5.44 -3.33 15.74
CA GLU A 260 6.00 -2.22 16.51
C GLU A 260 7.53 -2.35 16.69
N MET A 261 8.03 -3.58 16.89
CA MET A 261 9.46 -3.82 17.00
C MET A 261 10.20 -3.60 15.69
N ILE A 262 9.58 -4.02 14.57
CA ILE A 262 10.12 -3.79 13.22
C ILE A 262 10.15 -2.29 12.94
N TYR A 263 9.03 -1.60 13.14
CA TYR A 263 8.91 -0.16 12.90
C TYR A 263 9.87 0.65 13.79
N LYS A 264 10.00 0.29 15.06
CA LYS A 264 10.98 0.91 15.97
C LYS A 264 12.38 0.81 15.40
N ARG A 265 12.77 -0.38 14.93
CA ARG A 265 14.10 -0.61 14.37
C ARG A 265 14.32 0.16 13.06
N GLU A 266 13.34 0.19 12.19
CA GLU A 266 13.41 0.95 10.94
C GLU A 266 13.51 2.47 11.21
N ARG A 267 12.83 2.97 12.23
CA ARG A 267 12.94 4.37 12.67
C ARG A 267 14.32 4.70 13.26
N GLU A 268 14.88 3.81 14.04
CA GLU A 268 16.26 3.97 14.57
C GLU A 268 17.27 4.09 13.41
N LEU A 269 17.14 3.23 12.39
CA LEU A 269 17.99 3.29 11.20
C LEU A 269 17.77 4.58 10.39
N MET A 270 16.52 5.01 10.25
CA MET A 270 16.19 6.28 9.59
C MET A 270 16.79 7.46 10.35
N HIS A 271 16.68 7.47 11.67
CA HIS A 271 17.26 8.52 12.51
C HIS A 271 18.77 8.62 12.32
N LEU A 272 19.47 7.50 12.42
CA LEU A 272 20.90 7.43 12.18
C LEU A 272 21.27 7.94 10.78
N PHE A 273 20.54 7.51 9.75
CA PHE A 273 20.76 7.96 8.39
C PHE A 273 20.60 9.48 8.25
N LEU A 274 19.53 10.04 8.81
CA LEU A 274 19.27 11.49 8.74
C LEU A 274 20.31 12.29 9.49
N GLU A 275 20.80 11.81 10.62
CA GLU A 275 21.91 12.44 11.37
C GLU A 275 23.19 12.46 10.54
N GLU A 276 23.54 11.33 9.91
CA GLU A 276 24.78 11.20 9.13
C GLU A 276 24.79 12.05 7.84
N ILE A 277 23.62 12.22 7.21
CA ILE A 277 23.53 13.06 6.00
C ILE A 277 23.34 14.55 6.30
N GLN A 278 23.08 14.90 7.57
CA GLN A 278 22.88 16.29 7.98
C GLN A 278 24.16 17.08 7.77
N GLY A 279 24.05 18.20 7.08
CA GLY A 279 25.20 19.09 6.83
C GLY A 279 26.05 18.72 5.61
N ILE A 280 25.69 17.70 4.83
CA ILE A 280 26.33 17.42 3.54
C ILE A 280 26.02 18.60 2.60
N PRO A 281 27.05 19.31 2.07
CA PRO A 281 26.81 20.44 1.20
C PRO A 281 26.06 20.06 -0.08
N GLY A 282 25.00 20.82 -0.38
CA GLY A 282 24.20 20.62 -1.58
C GLY A 282 23.19 19.46 -1.49
N LEU A 283 23.11 18.75 -0.37
CA LEU A 283 22.07 17.75 -0.17
C LEU A 283 20.77 18.44 0.23
N THR A 284 19.67 18.08 -0.44
CA THR A 284 18.30 18.49 -0.11
C THR A 284 17.51 17.25 0.29
N LEU A 285 16.98 17.24 1.50
CA LEU A 285 16.05 16.20 1.99
C LEU A 285 14.62 16.70 1.82
N TYR A 286 13.73 15.80 1.35
CA TYR A 286 12.30 16.08 1.19
C TYR A 286 11.46 15.37 2.24
N GLY A 287 10.32 15.97 2.59
CA GLY A 287 9.41 15.47 3.61
C GLY A 287 9.62 16.12 4.97
N THR A 288 8.85 15.66 5.96
CA THR A 288 8.94 16.17 7.33
C THR A 288 10.19 15.67 8.05
N ASP A 289 10.78 16.52 8.88
CA ASP A 289 11.89 16.13 9.76
C ASP A 289 11.40 15.37 11.01
N ASP A 290 10.10 15.42 11.29
CA ASP A 290 9.50 14.69 12.39
C ASP A 290 9.34 13.19 12.05
N LEU A 291 10.20 12.39 12.64
CA LEU A 291 10.20 10.93 12.49
C LEU A 291 8.93 10.23 13.02
N GLN A 292 8.10 10.91 13.82
CA GLN A 292 6.80 10.40 14.25
C GLN A 292 5.75 10.49 13.15
N GLN A 293 5.94 11.41 12.21
CA GLN A 293 5.05 11.67 11.08
C GLN A 293 5.60 11.15 9.75
N ARG A 294 6.53 10.18 9.81
CA ARG A 294 7.21 9.65 8.64
C ARG A 294 7.38 8.14 8.74
N VAL A 295 7.07 7.42 7.65
CA VAL A 295 7.52 6.04 7.48
C VAL A 295 9.01 6.04 7.10
N PRO A 296 9.73 4.91 7.27
CA PRO A 296 11.17 4.84 7.03
C PRO A 296 11.53 4.90 5.53
N THR A 297 11.21 6.02 4.90
CA THR A 297 11.53 6.37 3.51
C THR A 297 12.08 7.78 3.48
N ALA A 298 13.25 7.99 2.88
CA ALA A 298 13.84 9.31 2.65
C ALA A 298 13.96 9.56 1.15
N ALA A 299 13.51 10.75 0.72
CA ALA A 299 13.76 11.27 -0.62
C ALA A 299 14.75 12.41 -0.55
N LEU A 300 15.75 12.40 -1.41
CA LEU A 300 16.80 13.41 -1.43
C LEU A 300 17.29 13.72 -2.84
N ASN A 301 17.95 14.88 -2.98
CA ASN A 301 18.70 15.28 -4.15
C ASN A 301 20.05 15.88 -3.75
N ILE A 302 21.01 15.88 -4.67
CA ILE A 302 22.34 16.48 -4.50
C ILE A 302 22.50 17.58 -5.54
N GLY A 303 22.45 18.84 -5.10
CA GLY A 303 22.52 20.00 -5.97
C GLY A 303 21.52 19.91 -7.13
N SER A 304 21.99 20.13 -8.35
CA SER A 304 21.22 19.99 -9.60
C SER A 304 21.47 18.68 -10.33
N CYS A 305 22.13 17.69 -9.70
CA CYS A 305 22.40 16.41 -10.33
C CYS A 305 21.11 15.65 -10.64
N ASP A 306 21.04 15.05 -11.83
CA ASP A 306 19.97 14.12 -12.18
C ASP A 306 19.95 12.93 -11.21
N SER A 307 18.74 12.53 -10.76
CA SER A 307 18.59 11.47 -9.75
C SER A 307 19.05 10.11 -10.25
N GLY A 308 18.94 9.83 -11.56
CA GLY A 308 19.46 8.61 -12.17
C GLY A 308 20.97 8.56 -12.08
N TYR A 309 21.65 9.66 -12.42
CA TYR A 309 23.10 9.76 -12.30
C TYR A 309 23.57 9.52 -10.84
N VAL A 310 22.90 10.11 -9.87
CA VAL A 310 23.24 9.87 -8.45
C VAL A 310 23.05 8.41 -8.05
N SER A 311 21.96 7.77 -8.49
CA SER A 311 21.69 6.36 -8.24
C SER A 311 22.77 5.46 -8.84
N ASP A 312 23.15 5.68 -10.09
CA ASP A 312 24.17 4.90 -10.80
C ASP A 312 25.53 5.09 -10.13
N TRP A 313 25.90 6.32 -9.79
CA TRP A 313 27.15 6.64 -9.11
C TRP A 313 27.27 5.95 -7.74
N LEU A 314 26.19 5.95 -6.94
CA LEU A 314 26.15 5.25 -5.64
C LEU A 314 26.32 3.75 -5.81
N TYR A 315 25.69 3.17 -6.82
CA TYR A 315 25.80 1.74 -7.08
C TYR A 315 27.19 1.35 -7.58
N GLU A 316 27.75 2.07 -8.57
CA GLU A 316 29.04 1.76 -9.16
C GLU A 316 30.23 1.91 -8.20
N ASN A 317 30.18 2.94 -7.34
CA ASN A 317 31.31 3.23 -6.46
C ASN A 317 31.21 2.60 -5.08
N TYR A 318 29.97 2.33 -4.57
CA TYR A 318 29.76 1.85 -3.19
C TYR A 318 28.86 0.63 -3.09
N GLY A 319 28.29 0.14 -4.20
CA GLY A 319 27.33 -0.96 -4.18
C GLY A 319 25.99 -0.59 -3.50
N ILE A 320 25.70 0.71 -3.33
CA ILE A 320 24.49 1.20 -2.68
C ILE A 320 23.38 1.27 -3.72
N ALA A 321 22.39 0.37 -3.61
CA ALA A 321 21.23 0.34 -4.48
C ALA A 321 20.11 1.26 -3.93
N VAL A 322 19.78 2.30 -4.66
CA VAL A 322 18.69 3.24 -4.38
C VAL A 322 17.74 3.31 -5.57
N ARG A 323 16.56 3.88 -5.38
CA ARG A 323 15.63 4.12 -6.46
C ARG A 323 15.68 5.59 -6.87
N SER A 324 15.73 5.86 -8.19
CA SER A 324 15.72 7.22 -8.75
C SER A 324 14.47 7.49 -9.60
N GLY A 325 14.26 8.74 -9.97
CA GLY A 325 13.25 9.21 -10.91
C GLY A 325 11.96 9.72 -10.27
N ALA A 326 10.83 9.54 -10.95
CA ALA A 326 9.54 10.13 -10.58
C ALA A 326 8.71 9.30 -9.59
N HIS A 327 9.15 8.12 -9.18
CA HIS A 327 8.52 7.27 -8.15
C HIS A 327 7.02 7.00 -8.33
N CYS A 328 6.46 7.21 -9.51
CA CYS A 328 5.02 7.17 -9.76
C CYS A 328 4.19 8.15 -8.89
N ALA A 329 4.81 9.26 -8.45
CA ALA A 329 4.20 10.31 -7.62
C ALA A 329 4.30 11.68 -8.32
N PRO A 330 3.70 11.86 -9.52
CA PRO A 330 3.95 13.03 -10.37
C PRO A 330 3.57 14.35 -9.72
N LEU A 331 2.43 14.40 -9.02
CA LEU A 331 1.95 15.64 -8.39
C LEU A 331 2.79 16.04 -7.19
N MET A 332 3.34 15.07 -6.44
CA MET A 332 4.28 15.38 -5.37
C MET A 332 5.59 15.95 -5.91
N HIS A 333 6.10 15.42 -7.03
CA HIS A 333 7.27 16.01 -7.71
C HIS A 333 6.99 17.43 -8.21
N GLU A 334 5.78 17.72 -8.66
CA GLU A 334 5.37 19.10 -9.01
C GLU A 334 5.36 20.00 -7.78
N ALA A 335 4.75 19.54 -6.67
CA ALA A 335 4.69 20.31 -5.42
C ALA A 335 6.09 20.60 -4.82
N LEU A 336 7.02 19.64 -4.94
CA LEU A 336 8.40 19.78 -4.44
C LEU A 336 9.35 20.48 -5.44
N GLY A 337 8.89 20.78 -6.67
CA GLY A 337 9.74 21.40 -7.70
C GLY A 337 10.81 20.45 -8.28
N THR A 338 10.62 19.13 -8.16
CA THR A 338 11.61 18.10 -8.57
C THR A 338 11.22 17.34 -9.82
N ARG A 339 10.28 17.87 -10.61
CA ARG A 339 9.73 17.19 -11.80
C ARG A 339 10.79 16.79 -12.82
N GLU A 340 11.72 17.69 -13.12
CA GLU A 340 12.77 17.47 -14.13
C GLU A 340 13.93 16.63 -13.59
N GLN A 341 14.31 16.87 -12.34
CA GLN A 341 15.46 16.23 -11.69
C GLN A 341 15.11 14.81 -11.17
N GLY A 342 13.84 14.57 -10.84
CA GLY A 342 13.43 13.41 -10.06
C GLY A 342 13.91 13.52 -8.60
N ALA A 343 13.95 12.39 -7.92
CA ALA A 343 14.56 12.28 -6.60
C ALA A 343 15.19 10.90 -6.42
N VAL A 344 16.15 10.77 -5.53
CA VAL A 344 16.68 9.51 -5.04
C VAL A 344 15.91 9.13 -3.79
N THR A 345 15.37 7.91 -3.72
CA THR A 345 14.77 7.39 -2.49
C THR A 345 15.57 6.27 -1.87
N VAL A 346 15.69 6.35 -0.55
CA VAL A 346 16.25 5.32 0.32
C VAL A 346 15.10 4.79 1.19
N SER A 347 14.94 3.46 1.27
CA SER A 347 13.97 2.84 2.18
C SER A 347 14.58 1.64 2.87
N TYR A 348 14.26 1.47 4.14
CA TYR A 348 14.81 0.42 5.01
C TYR A 348 13.84 -0.74 5.19
N THR A 349 12.98 -1.02 4.21
CA THR A 349 11.99 -2.11 4.24
C THR A 349 12.60 -3.51 4.29
N ASN A 350 13.95 -3.61 4.33
CA ASN A 350 14.62 -4.90 4.39
C ASN A 350 15.59 -4.94 5.58
N LEU A 351 15.38 -5.86 6.50
CA LEU A 351 16.28 -6.16 7.62
C LEU A 351 17.73 -6.48 7.19
N ARG A 352 18.01 -6.55 5.87
CA ARG A 352 19.36 -6.64 5.29
C ARG A 352 20.17 -5.35 5.39
N ALA A 353 19.56 -4.21 5.70
CA ALA A 353 20.30 -2.95 5.88
C ALA A 353 21.39 -3.02 6.98
N HIS A 354 21.33 -4.00 7.87
CA HIS A 354 22.39 -4.29 8.82
C HIS A 354 23.74 -4.63 8.20
N GLU A 355 23.76 -5.23 7.00
CA GLU A 355 25.03 -5.59 6.35
C GLU A 355 25.61 -4.41 5.54
N THR A 356 24.75 -3.54 5.03
CA THR A 356 25.18 -2.38 4.23
C THR A 356 25.72 -1.26 5.11
N LEU A 357 25.10 -0.97 6.27
CA LEU A 357 25.60 0.05 7.21
C LEU A 357 26.78 -0.40 8.06
N ALA A 358 26.98 -1.71 8.26
CA ALA A 358 28.17 -2.23 8.96
C ALA A 358 29.42 -2.22 8.07
N ASN A 359 29.26 -1.97 6.76
CA ASN A 359 30.34 -1.89 5.78
C ASN A 359 30.60 -0.45 5.26
N LEU A 360 29.87 0.55 5.80
CA LEU A 360 30.14 1.98 5.66
C LEU A 360 30.82 2.50 6.91
#